data_afe2ac09f2c17cef40e68f90160538e9
#
_entry.id   afe2ac09f2c17cef40e68f90160538e9
#
_cell.length_a   1.000
_cell.length_b   1.000
_cell.length_c   1.000
_cell.angle_alpha   90.00
_cell.angle_beta   90.00
_cell.angle_gamma   90.00
#
_symmetry.space_group_name_H-M   'P 1'
#
loop_
_entity.id
_entity.type
_entity.pdbx_description
1 polymer ?
#
loop_
_entity_poly.entity_id
_entity_poly.type
_entity_poly.pdbx_seq_one_letter_code
_entity_poly.pdbx_strand_id
1 'polypeptide(L)'
;MSIIFYKEIGFSKSDIAIYSKTLGWITTVIFTLLGGLFVIRSGVLKAMFLAGILMASTNLLFSLLAWSGKSEILFAIAVIFDDIAAAFATVAFVAFISLLVDRTYTATQYALLASIGTAGRTTLASSSGALVDWLNGDWGVFFILTAIMVIPSLIILWLSLIHI
;
A
#
# COMPACT_ATOMS: atom_id res chain seq x y z
N MET A 1 3.33 -5.66 -10.58
CA MET A 1 2.99 -7.01 -10.10
C MET A 1 1.49 -7.29 -10.12
N SER A 2 0.62 -6.41 -9.61
CA SER A 2 -0.83 -6.62 -9.58
C SER A 2 -1.47 -6.98 -10.92
N ILE A 3 -1.07 -6.34 -12.03
CA ILE A 3 -1.63 -6.63 -13.37
C ILE A 3 -1.30 -8.06 -13.85
N ILE A 4 -0.12 -8.58 -13.53
CA ILE A 4 0.28 -9.94 -13.90
C ILE A 4 -0.59 -10.93 -13.12
N PHE A 5 -0.71 -10.74 -11.82
CA PHE A 5 -1.56 -11.51 -10.92
C PHE A 5 -3.04 -11.55 -11.39
N TYR A 6 -3.63 -10.39 -11.76
CA TYR A 6 -5.01 -10.32 -12.24
C TYR A 6 -5.23 -11.12 -13.53
N LYS A 7 -4.24 -11.12 -14.44
CA LYS A 7 -4.31 -11.91 -15.68
C LYS A 7 -4.20 -13.41 -15.41
N GLU A 8 -3.37 -13.82 -14.46
CA GLU A 8 -3.19 -15.23 -14.10
C GLU A 8 -4.45 -15.83 -13.48
N ILE A 9 -5.20 -15.04 -12.69
CA ILE A 9 -6.51 -15.45 -12.14
C ILE A 9 -7.60 -15.51 -13.24
N GLY A 10 -7.35 -14.92 -14.43
CA GLY A 10 -8.26 -15.00 -15.57
C GLY A 10 -9.16 -13.78 -15.77
N PHE A 11 -8.80 -12.60 -15.21
CA PHE A 11 -9.51 -11.35 -15.51
C PHE A 11 -9.11 -10.80 -16.87
N SER A 12 -10.11 -10.29 -17.63
CA SER A 12 -9.88 -9.66 -18.92
C SER A 12 -9.23 -8.27 -18.75
N LYS A 13 -8.61 -7.76 -19.82
CA LYS A 13 -8.04 -6.40 -19.80
C LYS A 13 -9.11 -5.33 -19.58
N SER A 14 -10.35 -5.56 -20.02
CA SER A 14 -11.49 -4.66 -19.82
C SER A 14 -11.92 -4.65 -18.36
N ASP A 15 -12.01 -5.80 -17.69
CA ASP A 15 -12.37 -5.90 -16.27
C ASP A 15 -11.33 -5.16 -15.42
N ILE A 16 -10.04 -5.43 -15.67
CA ILE A 16 -8.94 -4.74 -14.98
C ILE A 16 -9.01 -3.22 -15.19
N ALA A 17 -9.35 -2.76 -16.41
CA ALA A 17 -9.46 -1.33 -16.69
C ALA A 17 -10.65 -0.68 -15.97
N ILE A 18 -11.79 -1.34 -15.91
CA ILE A 18 -12.99 -0.83 -15.23
C ILE A 18 -12.79 -0.78 -13.72
N TYR A 19 -12.39 -1.90 -13.11
CA TYR A 19 -12.27 -1.99 -11.65
C TYR A 19 -11.04 -1.25 -11.12
N SER A 20 -9.87 -1.42 -11.74
CA SER A 20 -8.63 -0.84 -11.22
C SER A 20 -8.41 0.62 -11.65
N LYS A 21 -8.82 1.03 -12.85
CA LYS A 21 -8.59 2.41 -13.29
C LYS A 21 -9.74 3.35 -12.98
N THR A 22 -10.98 2.96 -13.26
CA THR A 22 -12.13 3.86 -13.11
C THR A 22 -12.57 3.97 -11.66
N LEU A 23 -12.82 2.84 -11.00
CA LEU A 23 -13.19 2.83 -9.58
C LEU A 23 -12.01 3.28 -8.72
N GLY A 24 -10.80 2.78 -9.00
CA GLY A 24 -9.60 3.13 -8.27
C GLY A 24 -9.29 4.62 -8.27
N TRP A 25 -9.47 5.31 -9.42
CA TRP A 25 -9.24 6.76 -9.49
C TRP A 25 -10.19 7.54 -8.57
N ILE A 26 -11.48 7.23 -8.60
CA ILE A 26 -12.49 7.88 -7.75
C ILE A 26 -12.18 7.62 -6.27
N THR A 27 -11.92 6.37 -5.92
CA THR A 27 -11.58 5.95 -4.55
C THR A 27 -10.33 6.66 -4.06
N THR A 28 -9.27 6.70 -4.85
CA THR A 28 -8.01 7.37 -4.51
C THR A 28 -8.22 8.86 -4.22
N VAL A 29 -8.97 9.59 -5.06
CA VAL A 29 -9.23 11.03 -4.84
C VAL A 29 -9.97 11.25 -3.52
N ILE A 30 -11.07 10.52 -3.30
CA ILE A 30 -11.89 10.67 -2.08
C ILE A 30 -11.06 10.33 -0.84
N PHE A 31 -10.38 9.20 -0.84
CA PHE A 31 -9.64 8.74 0.34
C PHE A 31 -8.31 9.45 0.57
N THR A 32 -7.72 10.08 -0.44
CA THR A 32 -6.61 11.02 -0.24
C THR A 32 -7.06 12.23 0.58
N LEU A 33 -8.23 12.81 0.25
CA LEU A 33 -8.78 13.93 1.01
C LEU A 33 -9.17 13.52 2.44
N LEU A 34 -9.84 12.39 2.61
CA LEU A 34 -10.18 11.84 3.92
C LEU A 34 -8.94 11.47 4.74
N GLY A 35 -7.92 10.91 4.11
CA GLY A 35 -6.61 10.62 4.72
C GLY A 35 -5.92 11.88 5.22
N GLY A 36 -5.93 12.95 4.42
CA GLY A 36 -5.42 14.26 4.84
C GLY A 36 -6.13 14.81 6.07
N LEU A 37 -7.47 14.76 6.08
CA LEU A 37 -8.27 15.16 7.24
C LEU A 37 -7.99 14.30 8.47
N PHE A 38 -7.81 13.00 8.29
CA PHE A 38 -7.45 12.08 9.37
C PHE A 38 -6.07 12.39 9.95
N VAL A 39 -5.07 12.65 9.10
CA VAL A 39 -3.72 13.06 9.52
C VAL A 39 -3.77 14.32 10.38
N ILE A 40 -4.54 15.34 9.95
CA ILE A 40 -4.69 16.61 10.69
C ILE A 40 -5.33 16.38 12.07
N ARG A 41 -6.36 15.52 12.15
CA ARG A 41 -7.10 15.30 13.40
C ARG A 41 -6.43 14.32 14.35
N SER A 42 -5.85 13.27 13.84
CA SER A 42 -5.35 12.13 14.65
C SER A 42 -3.82 12.14 14.81
N GLY A 43 -3.12 12.94 14.00
CA GLY A 43 -1.67 12.99 13.96
C GLY A 43 -1.05 11.99 12.98
N VAL A 44 0.17 12.31 12.55
CA VAL A 44 0.88 11.59 11.48
C VAL A 44 1.21 10.14 11.86
N LEU A 45 1.69 9.89 13.07
CA LEU A 45 2.07 8.54 13.50
C LEU A 45 0.88 7.57 13.55
N LYS A 46 -0.27 8.05 14.05
CA LYS A 46 -1.51 7.25 14.05
C LYS A 46 -1.99 6.96 12.63
N ALA A 47 -1.86 7.95 11.74
CA ALA A 47 -2.21 7.77 10.34
C ALA A 47 -1.30 6.76 9.63
N MET A 48 0.02 6.80 9.89
CA MET A 48 0.97 5.80 9.37
C MET A 48 0.68 4.39 9.91
N PHE A 49 0.35 4.28 11.18
CA PHE A 49 0.01 2.99 11.79
C PHE A 49 -1.27 2.41 11.17
N LEU A 50 -2.31 3.23 11.03
CA LEU A 50 -3.55 2.82 10.36
C LEU A 50 -3.30 2.42 8.89
N ALA A 51 -2.52 3.21 8.16
CA ALA A 51 -2.15 2.90 6.79
C ALA A 51 -1.43 1.54 6.67
N GLY A 52 -0.51 1.24 7.59
CA GLY A 52 0.18 -0.04 7.64
C GLY A 52 -0.77 -1.22 7.90
N ILE A 53 -1.73 -1.07 8.82
CA ILE A 53 -2.77 -2.08 9.07
C ILE A 53 -3.63 -2.29 7.81
N LEU A 54 -4.07 -1.21 7.16
CA LEU A 54 -4.86 -1.29 5.94
C LEU A 54 -4.07 -2.02 4.84
N MET A 55 -2.79 -1.71 4.63
CA MET A 55 -1.95 -2.39 3.64
C MET A 55 -1.76 -3.88 3.95
N ALA A 56 -1.56 -4.26 5.20
CA ALA A 56 -1.49 -5.67 5.59
C ALA A 56 -2.82 -6.38 5.31
N SER A 57 -3.94 -5.74 5.62
CA SER A 57 -5.29 -6.28 5.39
C SER A 57 -5.58 -6.47 3.89
N THR A 58 -5.18 -5.54 3.03
CA THR A 58 -5.36 -5.66 1.58
C THR A 58 -4.51 -6.79 1.00
N ASN A 59 -3.29 -6.99 1.48
CA ASN A 59 -2.48 -8.14 1.08
C ASN A 59 -3.15 -9.48 1.43
N LEU A 60 -3.79 -9.57 2.60
CA LEU A 60 -4.57 -10.75 2.97
C LEU A 60 -5.81 -10.95 2.08
N LEU A 61 -6.48 -9.87 1.66
CA LEU A 61 -7.57 -9.95 0.69
C LEU A 61 -7.10 -10.46 -0.68
N PHE A 62 -5.93 -10.01 -1.16
CA PHE A 62 -5.34 -10.55 -2.39
C PHE A 62 -4.92 -12.01 -2.25
N SER A 63 -4.42 -12.43 -1.09
CA SER A 63 -4.15 -13.86 -0.81
C SER A 63 -5.43 -14.68 -0.88
N LEU A 64 -6.51 -14.19 -0.28
CA LEU A 64 -7.81 -14.86 -0.34
C LEU A 64 -8.33 -14.94 -1.79
N LEU A 65 -8.17 -13.87 -2.57
CA LEU A 65 -8.53 -13.85 -3.99
C LEU A 65 -7.71 -14.87 -4.80
N ALA A 66 -6.41 -15.00 -4.50
CA ALA A 66 -5.54 -15.98 -5.17
C ALA A 66 -6.01 -17.42 -4.96
N TRP A 67 -6.49 -17.75 -3.78
CA TRP A 67 -6.98 -19.09 -3.45
C TRP A 67 -8.44 -19.34 -3.82
N SER A 68 -9.28 -18.28 -3.81
CA SER A 68 -10.70 -18.39 -4.18
C SER A 68 -10.91 -18.46 -5.71
N GLY A 69 -9.89 -18.12 -6.51
CA GLY A 69 -9.98 -18.04 -7.96
C GLY A 69 -10.76 -16.81 -8.46
N LYS A 70 -11.27 -16.87 -9.68
CA LYS A 70 -11.95 -15.74 -10.33
C LYS A 70 -13.26 -15.38 -9.64
N SER A 71 -13.25 -14.33 -8.82
CA SER A 71 -14.43 -13.72 -8.20
C SER A 71 -14.41 -12.21 -8.44
N GLU A 72 -15.33 -11.70 -9.28
CA GLU A 72 -15.40 -10.28 -9.62
C GLU A 72 -15.71 -9.41 -8.41
N ILE A 73 -16.55 -9.89 -7.50
CA ILE A 73 -16.92 -9.15 -6.26
C ILE A 73 -15.70 -9.05 -5.34
N LEU A 74 -15.01 -10.16 -5.10
CA LEU A 74 -13.83 -10.18 -4.23
C LEU A 74 -12.69 -9.34 -4.84
N PHE A 75 -12.54 -9.39 -6.17
CA PHE A 75 -11.59 -8.56 -6.90
C PHE A 75 -11.89 -7.07 -6.74
N ALA A 76 -13.15 -6.64 -6.95
CA ALA A 76 -13.55 -5.26 -6.78
C ALA A 76 -13.31 -4.75 -5.35
N ILE A 77 -13.67 -5.56 -4.34
CA ILE A 77 -13.43 -5.24 -2.93
C ILE A 77 -11.94 -5.10 -2.65
N ALA A 78 -11.11 -6.06 -3.09
CA ALA A 78 -9.67 -6.04 -2.86
C ALA A 78 -9.01 -4.82 -3.50
N VAL A 79 -9.39 -4.45 -4.73
CA VAL A 79 -8.87 -3.26 -5.42
C VAL A 79 -9.28 -1.97 -4.71
N ILE A 80 -10.54 -1.83 -4.31
CA ILE A 80 -11.01 -0.63 -3.59
C ILE A 80 -10.26 -0.48 -2.26
N PHE A 81 -10.11 -1.55 -1.49
CA PHE A 81 -9.37 -1.51 -0.23
C PHE A 81 -7.87 -1.20 -0.43
N ASP A 82 -7.26 -1.72 -1.51
CA ASP A 82 -5.88 -1.41 -1.87
C ASP A 82 -5.69 0.07 -2.20
N ASP A 83 -6.59 0.65 -2.99
CA ASP A 83 -6.57 2.07 -3.33
C ASP A 83 -6.77 2.97 -2.09
N ILE A 84 -7.66 2.57 -1.16
CA ILE A 84 -7.84 3.25 0.13
C ILE A 84 -6.55 3.21 0.93
N ALA A 85 -5.95 2.02 1.09
CA ALA A 85 -4.71 1.84 1.85
C ALA A 85 -3.56 2.64 1.23
N ALA A 86 -3.43 2.61 -0.10
CA ALA A 86 -2.41 3.36 -0.84
C ALA A 86 -2.59 4.88 -0.69
N ALA A 87 -3.82 5.39 -0.76
CA ALA A 87 -4.13 6.79 -0.56
C ALA A 87 -3.74 7.26 0.85
N PHE A 88 -4.16 6.53 1.89
CA PHE A 88 -3.79 6.82 3.27
C PHE A 88 -2.28 6.75 3.50
N ALA A 89 -1.61 5.71 3.01
CA ALA A 89 -0.17 5.53 3.15
C ALA A 89 0.61 6.67 2.49
N THR A 90 0.18 7.11 1.30
CA THR A 90 0.82 8.20 0.58
C THR A 90 0.70 9.52 1.35
N VAL A 91 -0.49 9.87 1.82
CA VAL A 91 -0.72 11.11 2.58
C VAL A 91 0.04 11.09 3.90
N ALA A 92 -0.02 9.99 4.64
CA ALA A 92 0.68 9.84 5.90
C ALA A 92 2.21 9.94 5.72
N PHE A 93 2.75 9.32 4.66
CA PHE A 93 4.17 9.37 4.33
C PHE A 93 4.64 10.78 3.95
N VAL A 94 3.89 11.49 3.10
CA VAL A 94 4.17 12.88 2.73
C VAL A 94 4.14 13.79 3.97
N ALA A 95 3.15 13.63 4.83
CA ALA A 95 3.05 14.38 6.08
C ALA A 95 4.23 14.08 7.03
N PHE A 96 4.64 12.82 7.13
CA PHE A 96 5.78 12.40 7.93
C PHE A 96 7.10 13.03 7.44
N ILE A 97 7.38 12.96 6.13
CA ILE A 97 8.56 13.61 5.57
C ILE A 97 8.52 15.12 5.85
N SER A 98 7.35 15.74 5.68
CA SER A 98 7.18 17.17 5.92
C SER A 98 7.47 17.59 7.38
N LEU A 99 7.27 16.69 8.35
CA LEU A 99 7.63 16.93 9.76
C LEU A 99 9.13 16.81 10.03
N LEU A 100 9.84 15.99 9.24
CA LEU A 100 11.29 15.77 9.43
C LEU A 100 12.15 16.85 8.77
N VAL A 101 11.58 17.63 7.87
CA VAL A 101 12.31 18.60 7.06
C VAL A 101 12.45 19.93 7.79
N ASP A 102 13.69 20.46 7.86
CA ASP A 102 13.98 21.79 8.37
C ASP A 102 13.47 22.87 7.40
N ARG A 103 12.91 23.95 7.95
CA ARG A 103 12.38 25.08 7.17
C ARG A 103 13.43 25.78 6.30
N THR A 104 14.70 25.71 6.67
CA THR A 104 15.79 26.38 5.97
C THR A 104 16.21 25.67 4.68
N TYR A 105 16.13 24.32 4.67
CA TYR A 105 16.57 23.48 3.55
C TYR A 105 15.45 22.57 3.02
N THR A 106 14.21 23.03 3.09
CA THR A 106 13.00 22.25 2.85
C THR A 106 13.03 21.46 1.54
N ALA A 107 13.33 22.12 0.42
CA ALA A 107 13.28 21.48 -0.90
C ALA A 107 14.29 20.34 -1.05
N THR A 108 15.53 20.56 -0.63
CA THR A 108 16.62 19.57 -0.76
C THR A 108 16.41 18.39 0.17
N GLN A 109 16.08 18.63 1.43
CA GLN A 109 15.84 17.57 2.40
C GLN A 109 14.61 16.74 2.04
N TYR A 110 13.52 17.39 1.63
CA TYR A 110 12.32 16.70 1.16
C TYR A 110 12.62 15.80 -0.05
N ALA A 111 13.32 16.34 -1.06
CA ALA A 111 13.69 15.58 -2.25
C ALA A 111 14.57 14.37 -1.90
N LEU A 112 15.54 14.54 -0.99
CA LEU A 112 16.41 13.45 -0.55
C LEU A 112 15.63 12.35 0.18
N LEU A 113 14.82 12.72 1.18
CA LEU A 113 14.03 11.75 1.94
C LEU A 113 12.99 11.03 1.06
N ALA A 114 12.32 11.75 0.16
CA ALA A 114 11.39 11.16 -0.80
C ALA A 114 12.11 10.22 -1.77
N SER A 115 13.31 10.56 -2.23
CA SER A 115 14.13 9.71 -3.10
C SER A 115 14.57 8.43 -2.42
N ILE A 116 15.02 8.51 -1.15
CA ILE A 116 15.40 7.32 -0.36
C ILE A 116 14.17 6.39 -0.18
N GLY A 117 13.01 6.95 0.19
CA GLY A 117 11.79 6.19 0.33
C GLY A 117 11.35 5.52 -0.98
N THR A 118 11.45 6.25 -2.10
CA THR A 118 11.13 5.72 -3.42
C THR A 118 12.14 4.65 -3.86
N ALA A 119 13.43 4.85 -3.63
CA ALA A 119 14.47 3.88 -3.96
C ALA A 119 14.25 2.57 -3.19
N GLY A 120 13.97 2.64 -1.88
CA GLY A 120 13.65 1.46 -1.07
C GLY A 120 12.43 0.70 -1.60
N ARG A 121 11.34 1.42 -1.90
CA ARG A 121 10.12 0.84 -2.47
C ARG A 121 10.39 0.18 -3.84
N THR A 122 11.13 0.85 -4.72
CA THR A 122 11.42 0.35 -6.07
C THR A 122 12.30 -0.89 -6.01
N THR A 123 13.32 -0.91 -5.14
CA THR A 123 14.20 -2.06 -4.95
C THR A 123 13.43 -3.29 -4.46
N LEU A 124 12.57 -3.11 -3.45
CA LEU A 124 11.71 -4.19 -2.96
C LEU A 124 10.70 -4.65 -4.03
N ALA A 125 10.13 -3.71 -4.79
CA ALA A 125 9.21 -4.06 -5.87
C ALA A 125 9.89 -4.79 -7.03
N SER A 126 11.16 -4.51 -7.34
CA SER A 126 11.90 -5.22 -8.39
C SER A 126 12.23 -6.66 -8.00
N SER A 127 12.47 -6.93 -6.73
CA SER A 127 12.73 -8.29 -6.22
C SER A 127 11.47 -9.15 -6.09
N SER A 128 10.29 -8.56 -6.15
CA SER A 128 9.02 -9.29 -5.96
C SER A 128 8.75 -10.33 -7.05
N GLY A 129 9.23 -10.12 -8.29
CA GLY A 129 9.13 -11.11 -9.37
C GLY A 129 9.92 -12.38 -9.06
N ALA A 130 11.19 -12.22 -8.67
CA ALA A 130 12.03 -13.34 -8.28
C ALA A 130 11.47 -14.10 -7.07
N LEU A 131 10.80 -13.39 -6.15
CA LEU A 131 10.15 -14.01 -5.00
C LEU A 131 8.94 -14.87 -5.42
N VAL A 132 8.12 -14.41 -6.35
CA VAL A 132 6.99 -15.20 -6.90
C VAL A 132 7.51 -16.43 -7.64
N ASP A 133 8.56 -16.29 -8.45
CA ASP A 133 9.20 -17.40 -9.15
C ASP A 133 9.77 -18.43 -8.16
N TRP A 134 10.39 -17.97 -7.08
CA TRP A 134 10.91 -18.85 -6.00
C TRP A 134 9.78 -19.57 -5.26
N LEU A 135 8.60 -18.99 -5.15
CA LEU A 135 7.40 -19.59 -4.56
C LEU A 135 6.61 -20.46 -5.57
N ASN A 136 7.21 -20.81 -6.72
CA ASN A 136 6.56 -21.59 -7.78
C ASN A 136 5.24 -20.99 -8.30
N GLY A 137 5.11 -19.67 -8.28
CA GLY A 137 3.91 -18.97 -8.73
C GLY A 137 2.75 -18.94 -7.72
N ASP A 138 2.97 -19.33 -6.47
CA ASP A 138 1.93 -19.25 -5.43
C ASP A 138 1.74 -17.81 -4.95
N TRP A 139 0.81 -17.11 -5.57
CA TRP A 139 0.42 -15.75 -5.24
C TRP A 139 -0.19 -15.62 -3.84
N GLY A 140 -0.88 -16.66 -3.36
CA GLY A 140 -1.47 -16.66 -2.02
C GLY A 140 -0.39 -16.55 -0.95
N VAL A 141 0.62 -17.40 -1.04
CA VAL A 141 1.77 -17.39 -0.12
C VAL A 141 2.57 -16.09 -0.27
N PHE A 142 2.74 -15.58 -1.50
CA PHE A 142 3.42 -14.30 -1.75
C PHE A 142 2.74 -13.15 -1.00
N PHE A 143 1.42 -13.01 -1.07
CA PHE A 143 0.70 -11.93 -0.39
C PHE A 143 0.70 -12.08 1.13
N ILE A 144 0.67 -13.30 1.67
CA ILE A 144 0.84 -13.53 3.11
C ILE A 144 2.24 -13.10 3.56
N LEU A 145 3.26 -13.46 2.81
CA LEU A 145 4.64 -13.09 3.14
C LEU A 145 4.82 -11.57 3.16
N THR A 146 4.26 -10.87 2.17
CA THR A 146 4.28 -9.40 2.13
C THR A 146 3.49 -8.77 3.27
N ALA A 147 2.37 -9.35 3.70
CA ALA A 147 1.63 -8.89 4.88
C ALA A 147 2.47 -9.06 6.17
N ILE A 148 3.19 -10.16 6.32
CA ILE A 148 4.09 -10.40 7.45
C ILE A 148 5.25 -9.40 7.47
N MET A 149 5.79 -9.03 6.32
CA MET A 149 6.87 -8.03 6.21
C MET A 149 6.46 -6.63 6.68
N VAL A 150 5.17 -6.32 6.77
CA VAL A 150 4.68 -5.05 7.34
C VAL A 150 4.75 -5.05 8.88
N ILE A 151 4.72 -6.20 9.54
CA ILE A 151 4.66 -6.33 11.00
C ILE A 151 5.83 -5.60 11.72
N PRO A 152 7.09 -5.73 11.31
CA PRO A 152 8.19 -5.01 11.96
C PRO A 152 7.99 -3.49 11.96
N SER A 153 7.52 -2.95 10.84
CA SER A 153 7.21 -1.52 10.70
C SER A 153 6.07 -1.09 11.62
N LEU A 154 5.03 -1.92 11.74
CA LEU A 154 3.91 -1.68 12.66
C LEU A 154 4.35 -1.72 14.13
N ILE A 155 5.25 -2.63 14.50
CA ILE A 155 5.81 -2.70 15.85
C ILE A 155 6.59 -1.43 16.18
N ILE A 156 7.44 -0.95 15.28
CA ILE A 156 8.22 0.28 15.48
C ILE A 156 7.28 1.48 15.62
N LEU A 157 6.26 1.59 14.77
CA LEU A 157 5.27 2.67 14.87
C LEU A 157 4.47 2.61 16.15
N TRP A 158 4.07 1.41 16.59
CA TRP A 158 3.35 1.21 17.85
C TRP A 158 4.19 1.59 19.06
N LEU A 159 5.47 1.18 19.11
CA LEU A 159 6.40 1.59 20.14
C LEU A 159 6.59 3.11 20.15
N SER A 160 6.70 3.75 19.01
CA SER A 160 6.77 5.21 18.88
C SER A 160 5.52 5.90 19.42
N LEU A 161 4.33 5.32 19.21
CA LEU A 161 3.06 5.87 19.73
C LEU A 161 2.92 5.77 21.25
N ILE A 162 3.55 4.79 21.89
CA ILE A 162 3.50 4.60 23.35
C ILE A 162 4.47 5.56 24.05
N HIS A 163 5.56 5.95 23.38
CA HIS A 163 6.62 6.78 23.98
C HIS A 163 6.46 8.29 23.73
N ILE A 164 5.41 8.70 23.01
CA ILE A 164 5.03 10.10 22.79
C ILE A 164 3.76 10.44 23.58
#